data_1ac7dfdc319348fb78975cea9e84a1cf
#
_entry.id   1ac7dfdc319348fb78975cea9e84a1cf
#
_cell.length_a   1.000
_cell.length_b   1.000
_cell.length_c   1.000
_cell.angle_alpha   90.00
_cell.angle_beta   90.00
_cell.angle_gamma   90.00
#
_symmetry.space_group_name_H-M   'P 1'
#
loop_
_entity.id
_entity.type
_entity.pdbx_description
1 polymer ?
#
loop_
_entity_poly.entity_id
_entity_poly.type
_entity_poly.pdbx_seq_one_letter_code
_entity_poly.pdbx_strand_id
1 'polypeptide(L)'
;MSTSDTATYSSPASRIGDRIRRIRTEKGMSQAELGASIGLNADRIQKYENGARQPRADVIKRFASALGVSTLALTDHNTTSCIGAMHAFFEFEENFGATVTRGSDGHSIALSFDQQSELYSHLERWLLEYEILQAQLRAATSDDEKVELIKEYHKWEWNYPCNLSTSDKAAKKARIKKKIEELQKIYDCLDEA
;
A
#
# COMPACT_ATOMS: atom_id res chain seq x y z
N MET A 1 -31.41 19.80 12.32
CA MET A 1 -31.57 18.36 12.01
C MET A 1 -30.20 17.78 11.90
N SER A 2 -29.78 17.13 12.97
CA SER A 2 -28.44 16.54 13.10
C SER A 2 -28.41 15.20 12.38
N THR A 3 -27.68 15.10 11.28
CA THR A 3 -27.33 13.83 10.70
C THR A 3 -26.15 13.27 11.52
N SER A 4 -26.47 12.33 12.41
CA SER A 4 -25.48 11.51 13.11
C SER A 4 -24.76 10.64 12.08
N ASP A 5 -23.55 11.07 11.69
CA ASP A 5 -22.56 10.18 11.04
C ASP A 5 -22.17 9.09 12.04
N THR A 6 -22.95 8.01 12.05
CA THR A 6 -22.52 6.75 12.65
C THR A 6 -21.43 6.18 11.73
N ALA A 7 -20.18 6.53 12.01
CA ALA A 7 -19.03 5.86 11.42
C ALA A 7 -19.22 4.35 11.67
N THR A 8 -19.58 3.63 10.62
CA THR A 8 -19.77 2.18 10.68
C THR A 8 -18.39 1.55 10.87
N TYR A 9 -18.04 1.23 12.12
CA TYR A 9 -16.80 0.53 12.44
C TYR A 9 -16.82 -0.84 11.76
N SER A 10 -16.10 -0.97 10.66
CA SER A 10 -15.96 -2.26 9.98
C SER A 10 -15.17 -3.22 10.88
N SER A 11 -15.64 -4.48 10.98
CA SER A 11 -14.95 -5.50 11.77
C SER A 11 -13.57 -5.85 11.18
N PRO A 12 -12.62 -6.36 11.97
CA PRO A 12 -11.35 -6.88 11.43
C PRO A 12 -11.55 -7.90 10.30
N ALA A 13 -12.56 -8.76 10.40
CA ALA A 13 -12.91 -9.72 9.37
C ALA A 13 -13.35 -9.04 8.06
N SER A 14 -14.14 -7.97 8.15
CA SER A 14 -14.57 -7.17 6.99
C SER A 14 -13.38 -6.49 6.33
N ARG A 15 -12.51 -5.83 7.10
CA ARG A 15 -11.32 -5.14 6.57
C ARG A 15 -10.35 -6.07 5.85
N ILE A 16 -10.09 -7.26 6.42
CA ILE A 16 -9.27 -8.29 5.79
C ILE A 16 -9.95 -8.80 4.50
N GLY A 17 -11.26 -9.03 4.57
CA GLY A 17 -12.06 -9.49 3.44
C GLY A 17 -12.04 -8.51 2.27
N ASP A 18 -12.18 -7.22 2.55
CA ASP A 18 -12.13 -6.17 1.55
C ASP A 18 -10.75 -6.09 0.86
N ARG A 19 -9.64 -6.29 1.61
CA ARG A 19 -8.30 -6.37 1.04
C ARG A 19 -8.14 -7.59 0.14
N ILE A 20 -8.60 -8.77 0.56
CA ILE A 20 -8.57 -9.98 -0.27
C ILE A 20 -9.34 -9.74 -1.57
N ARG A 21 -10.56 -9.20 -1.49
CA ARG A 21 -11.39 -8.88 -2.65
C ARG A 21 -10.69 -7.91 -3.59
N ARG A 22 -10.17 -6.79 -3.08
CA ARG A 22 -9.47 -5.76 -3.86
C ARG A 22 -8.31 -6.36 -4.65
N ILE A 23 -7.40 -7.06 -3.96
CA ILE A 23 -6.21 -7.66 -4.58
C ILE A 23 -6.60 -8.73 -5.61
N ARG A 24 -7.56 -9.61 -5.28
CA ARG A 24 -8.07 -10.62 -6.21
C ARG A 24 -8.63 -9.99 -7.48
N THR A 25 -9.48 -8.99 -7.33
CA THR A 25 -10.14 -8.32 -8.46
C THR A 25 -9.12 -7.60 -9.34
N GLU A 26 -8.14 -6.92 -8.76
CA GLU A 26 -7.08 -6.21 -9.50
C GLU A 26 -6.17 -7.19 -10.26
N LYS A 27 -6.01 -8.42 -9.75
CA LYS A 27 -5.32 -9.52 -10.46
C LYS A 27 -6.22 -10.25 -11.48
N GLY A 28 -7.44 -9.81 -11.69
CA GLY A 28 -8.37 -10.40 -12.64
C GLY A 28 -8.89 -11.79 -12.25
N MET A 29 -8.71 -12.23 -11.01
CA MET A 29 -9.13 -13.56 -10.55
C MET A 29 -10.60 -13.56 -10.13
N SER A 30 -11.32 -14.63 -10.47
CA SER A 30 -12.64 -14.93 -9.90
C SER A 30 -12.52 -15.54 -8.49
N GLN A 31 -13.61 -15.52 -7.72
CA GLN A 31 -13.67 -16.21 -6.41
C GLN A 31 -13.44 -17.72 -6.54
N ALA A 32 -13.89 -18.32 -7.65
CA ALA A 32 -13.71 -19.75 -7.92
C ALA A 32 -12.23 -20.08 -8.18
N GLU A 33 -11.52 -19.28 -8.98
CA GLU A 33 -10.10 -19.47 -9.26
C GLU A 33 -9.25 -19.29 -8.00
N LEU A 34 -9.50 -18.23 -7.21
CA LEU A 34 -8.82 -18.04 -5.94
C LEU A 34 -9.11 -19.20 -4.99
N GLY A 35 -10.37 -19.66 -4.92
CA GLY A 35 -10.78 -20.80 -4.12
C GLY A 35 -10.03 -22.07 -4.52
N ALA A 36 -10.02 -22.40 -5.80
CA ALA A 36 -9.30 -23.57 -6.33
C ALA A 36 -7.81 -23.54 -5.99
N SER A 37 -7.14 -22.38 -6.10
CA SER A 37 -5.72 -22.24 -5.81
C SER A 37 -5.33 -22.51 -4.35
N ILE A 38 -6.29 -22.36 -3.43
CA ILE A 38 -6.09 -22.57 -1.99
C ILE A 38 -6.92 -23.75 -1.42
N GLY A 39 -7.53 -24.57 -2.28
CA GLY A 39 -8.33 -25.73 -1.89
C GLY A 39 -9.62 -25.36 -1.13
N LEU A 40 -10.27 -24.25 -1.51
CA LEU A 40 -11.55 -23.81 -1.00
C LEU A 40 -12.55 -23.61 -2.16
N ASN A 41 -13.84 -23.64 -1.88
CA ASN A 41 -14.87 -23.30 -2.86
C ASN A 41 -15.16 -21.78 -2.88
N ALA A 42 -15.83 -21.31 -3.93
CA ALA A 42 -16.17 -19.91 -4.12
C ALA A 42 -17.03 -19.34 -2.96
N ASP A 43 -17.96 -20.13 -2.41
CA ASP A 43 -18.79 -19.69 -1.27
C ASP A 43 -17.96 -19.36 -0.03
N ARG A 44 -16.89 -20.12 0.21
CA ARG A 44 -15.98 -19.82 1.33
C ARG A 44 -15.19 -18.56 1.08
N ILE A 45 -14.72 -18.34 -0.16
CA ILE A 45 -14.06 -17.09 -0.54
C ILE A 45 -15.01 -15.91 -0.33
N GLN A 46 -16.25 -15.99 -0.82
CA GLN A 46 -17.27 -14.97 -0.61
C GLN A 46 -17.48 -14.65 0.88
N LYS A 47 -17.54 -15.68 1.74
CA LYS A 47 -17.70 -15.49 3.20
C LYS A 47 -16.51 -14.78 3.84
N TYR A 48 -15.32 -14.99 3.35
CA TYR A 48 -14.14 -14.25 3.79
C TYR A 48 -14.18 -12.80 3.27
N GLU A 49 -14.46 -12.60 1.99
CA GLU A 49 -14.48 -11.29 1.34
C GLU A 49 -15.59 -10.35 1.87
N ASN A 50 -16.70 -10.88 2.32
CA ASN A 50 -17.79 -10.06 2.92
C ASN A 50 -17.71 -9.95 4.45
N GLY A 51 -16.63 -10.47 5.06
CA GLY A 51 -16.42 -10.39 6.50
C GLY A 51 -17.30 -11.32 7.34
N ALA A 52 -18.12 -12.19 6.73
CA ALA A 52 -18.93 -13.17 7.44
C ALA A 52 -18.07 -14.23 8.17
N ARG A 53 -16.81 -14.35 7.79
CA ARG A 53 -15.84 -15.24 8.42
C ARG A 53 -14.45 -14.58 8.44
N GLN A 54 -13.80 -14.58 9.60
CA GLN A 54 -12.42 -14.15 9.72
C GLN A 54 -11.46 -15.29 9.35
N PRO A 55 -10.50 -15.07 8.41
CA PRO A 55 -9.50 -16.08 8.09
C PRO A 55 -8.50 -16.22 9.25
N ARG A 56 -8.12 -17.45 9.57
CA ARG A 56 -7.04 -17.75 10.51
C ARG A 56 -5.67 -17.51 9.85
N ALA A 57 -4.61 -17.43 10.64
CA ALA A 57 -3.27 -17.14 10.16
C ALA A 57 -2.76 -18.10 9.07
N ASP A 58 -3.10 -19.39 9.15
CA ASP A 58 -2.78 -20.39 8.13
C ASP A 58 -3.51 -20.12 6.81
N VAL A 59 -4.76 -19.68 6.87
CA VAL A 59 -5.57 -19.32 5.71
C VAL A 59 -5.07 -18.01 5.10
N ILE A 60 -4.67 -17.02 5.92
CA ILE A 60 -4.04 -15.78 5.44
C ILE A 60 -2.76 -16.10 4.65
N LYS A 61 -1.90 -16.99 5.14
CA LYS A 61 -0.70 -17.43 4.41
C LYS A 61 -1.03 -18.04 3.04
N ARG A 62 -2.09 -18.85 2.97
CA ARG A 62 -2.56 -19.47 1.71
C ARG A 62 -3.09 -18.41 0.74
N PHE A 63 -3.89 -17.45 1.21
CA PHE A 63 -4.32 -16.31 0.41
C PHE A 63 -3.14 -15.50 -0.11
N ALA A 64 -2.19 -15.14 0.76
CA ALA A 64 -1.01 -14.39 0.39
C ALA A 64 -0.19 -15.09 -0.70
N SER A 65 0.05 -16.40 -0.54
CA SER A 65 0.73 -17.23 -1.53
C SER A 65 -0.01 -17.27 -2.87
N ALA A 66 -1.33 -17.52 -2.86
CA ALA A 66 -2.14 -17.60 -4.08
C ALA A 66 -2.26 -16.25 -4.80
N LEU A 67 -2.33 -15.17 -4.04
CA LEU A 67 -2.38 -13.81 -4.57
C LEU A 67 -0.98 -13.25 -4.91
N GLY A 68 0.10 -13.95 -4.54
CA GLY A 68 1.47 -13.48 -4.79
C GLY A 68 1.78 -12.16 -4.07
N VAL A 69 1.37 -12.04 -2.79
CA VAL A 69 1.57 -10.86 -1.96
C VAL A 69 2.17 -11.24 -0.60
N SER A 70 2.69 -10.25 0.13
CA SER A 70 3.10 -10.44 1.53
C SER A 70 1.88 -10.74 2.42
N THR A 71 2.06 -11.57 3.45
CA THR A 71 1.02 -11.76 4.49
C THR A 71 0.66 -10.44 5.18
N LEU A 72 1.60 -9.50 5.27
CA LEU A 72 1.38 -8.18 5.84
C LEU A 72 0.36 -7.36 5.05
N ALA A 73 0.29 -7.53 3.73
CA ALA A 73 -0.72 -6.88 2.89
C ALA A 73 -2.16 -7.28 3.23
N LEU A 74 -2.34 -8.45 3.87
CA LEU A 74 -3.63 -8.97 4.31
C LEU A 74 -3.87 -8.82 5.81
N THR A 75 -2.90 -8.29 6.57
CA THR A 75 -3.04 -8.09 8.03
C THR A 75 -3.90 -6.87 8.32
N ASP A 76 -4.71 -6.95 9.37
CA ASP A 76 -5.50 -5.82 9.84
C ASP A 76 -4.69 -4.94 10.80
N HIS A 77 -4.46 -3.70 10.41
CA HIS A 77 -3.76 -2.68 11.21
C HIS A 77 -4.71 -1.74 11.94
N ASN A 78 -6.02 -1.98 11.89
CA ASN A 78 -7.07 -1.17 12.53
C ASN A 78 -7.02 0.35 12.23
N THR A 79 -6.48 0.74 11.09
CA THR A 79 -6.31 2.14 10.68
C THR A 79 -7.51 2.74 9.93
N THR A 80 -8.63 2.02 9.85
CA THR A 80 -9.82 2.47 9.10
C THR A 80 -10.72 3.43 9.87
N SER A 81 -10.50 3.61 11.17
CA SER A 81 -11.16 4.63 11.97
C SER A 81 -10.19 5.74 12.34
N CYS A 82 -10.67 6.98 12.51
CA CYS A 82 -9.83 8.09 12.96
C CYS A 82 -9.15 7.78 14.29
N ILE A 83 -9.86 7.10 15.23
CA ILE A 83 -9.29 6.70 16.52
C ILE A 83 -8.20 5.66 16.36
N GLY A 84 -8.42 4.63 15.52
CA GLY A 84 -7.41 3.61 15.24
C GLY A 84 -6.18 4.17 14.51
N ALA A 85 -6.39 5.10 13.58
CA ALA A 85 -5.31 5.82 12.91
C ALA A 85 -4.50 6.67 13.92
N MET A 86 -5.17 7.36 14.86
CA MET A 86 -4.49 8.11 15.91
C MET A 86 -3.63 7.23 16.80
N HIS A 87 -4.12 6.04 17.20
CA HIS A 87 -3.31 5.09 17.96
C HIS A 87 -2.08 4.63 17.17
N ALA A 88 -2.20 4.40 15.86
CA ALA A 88 -1.04 4.09 15.03
C ALA A 88 -0.01 5.24 15.00
N PHE A 89 -0.46 6.49 14.96
CA PHE A 89 0.44 7.65 15.05
C PHE A 89 1.14 7.75 16.43
N PHE A 90 0.46 7.46 17.52
CA PHE A 90 1.07 7.41 18.84
C PHE A 90 2.13 6.28 18.93
N GLU A 91 1.88 5.13 18.30
CA GLU A 91 2.86 4.05 18.19
C GLU A 91 4.08 4.48 17.35
N PHE A 92 3.90 5.27 16.29
CA PHE A 92 5.02 5.83 15.54
C PHE A 92 5.84 6.84 16.37
N GLU A 93 5.20 7.67 17.18
CA GLU A 93 5.88 8.57 18.11
C GLU A 93 6.72 7.77 19.12
N GLU A 94 6.11 6.79 19.79
CA GLU A 94 6.74 6.00 20.84
C GLU A 94 7.87 5.10 20.34
N ASN A 95 7.65 4.39 19.23
CA ASN A 95 8.59 3.35 18.75
C ASN A 95 9.65 3.88 17.79
N PHE A 96 9.38 4.97 17.08
CA PHE A 96 10.23 5.47 15.98
C PHE A 96 10.59 6.95 16.12
N GLY A 97 10.20 7.60 17.22
CA GLY A 97 10.50 9.02 17.46
C GLY A 97 9.83 9.95 16.46
N ALA A 98 8.65 9.59 15.95
CA ALA A 98 7.91 10.46 15.05
C ALA A 98 7.52 11.76 15.76
N THR A 99 7.66 12.88 15.06
CA THR A 99 7.24 14.19 15.55
C THR A 99 6.19 14.79 14.64
N VAL A 100 5.27 15.57 15.22
CA VAL A 100 4.19 16.23 14.47
C VAL A 100 4.47 17.71 14.42
N THR A 101 4.45 18.28 13.23
CA THR A 101 4.65 19.70 13.00
C THR A 101 3.57 20.27 12.09
N ARG A 102 3.34 21.59 12.22
CA ARG A 102 2.50 22.31 11.26
C ARG A 102 3.32 22.62 10.03
N GLY A 103 2.78 22.35 8.85
CA GLY A 103 3.44 22.69 7.59
C GLY A 103 3.62 24.21 7.42
N SER A 104 4.52 24.59 6.52
CA SER A 104 4.86 25.98 6.23
C SER A 104 3.68 26.82 5.69
N ASP A 105 2.66 26.17 5.14
CA ASP A 105 1.40 26.76 4.69
C ASP A 105 0.45 27.11 5.84
N GLY A 106 0.77 26.73 7.07
CA GLY A 106 -0.05 26.94 8.27
C GLY A 106 -1.30 26.03 8.37
N HIS A 107 -1.61 25.23 7.36
CA HIS A 107 -2.81 24.41 7.25
C HIS A 107 -2.53 22.91 7.24
N SER A 108 -1.43 22.48 6.63
CA SER A 108 -1.03 21.09 6.62
C SER A 108 -0.42 20.63 7.94
N ILE A 109 -0.45 19.31 8.18
CA ILE A 109 0.23 18.64 9.29
C ILE A 109 1.26 17.71 8.67
N ALA A 110 2.51 17.82 9.12
CA ALA A 110 3.62 16.99 8.69
C ALA A 110 4.06 16.07 9.82
N LEU A 111 4.35 14.83 9.47
CA LEU A 111 5.04 13.86 10.33
C LEU A 111 6.50 13.81 9.91
N SER A 112 7.40 13.96 10.86
CA SER A 112 8.84 13.86 10.64
C SER A 112 9.39 12.71 11.48
N PHE A 113 10.39 12.02 10.94
CA PHE A 113 11.02 10.87 11.57
C PHE A 113 12.54 11.11 11.69
N ASP A 114 13.15 10.59 12.75
CA ASP A 114 14.60 10.64 12.90
C ASP A 114 15.27 9.84 11.78
N GLN A 115 16.24 10.45 11.12
CA GLN A 115 17.02 9.82 10.04
C GLN A 115 17.81 8.59 10.49
N GLN A 116 18.08 8.46 11.80
CA GLN A 116 18.75 7.29 12.37
C GLN A 116 17.76 6.16 12.70
N SER A 117 16.45 6.41 12.61
CA SER A 117 15.43 5.39 12.79
C SER A 117 15.48 4.37 11.66
N GLU A 118 15.34 3.08 11.98
CA GLU A 118 15.19 2.03 10.98
C GLU A 118 14.01 2.30 10.04
N LEU A 119 12.92 2.84 10.57
CA LEU A 119 11.74 3.21 9.81
C LEU A 119 12.05 4.27 8.74
N TYR A 120 12.98 5.20 9.00
CA TYR A 120 13.31 6.27 8.04
C TYR A 120 13.75 5.72 6.69
N SER A 121 14.61 4.70 6.67
CA SER A 121 15.06 4.08 5.43
C SER A 121 13.93 3.41 4.63
N HIS A 122 12.91 2.93 5.32
CA HIS A 122 11.70 2.37 4.70
C HIS A 122 10.81 3.47 4.13
N LEU A 123 10.68 4.59 4.85
CA LEU A 123 9.92 5.76 4.39
C LEU A 123 10.58 6.45 3.19
N GLU A 124 11.93 6.61 3.18
CA GLU A 124 12.65 7.14 2.00
C GLU A 124 12.40 6.28 0.75
N ARG A 125 12.38 4.96 0.92
CA ARG A 125 12.06 4.07 -0.18
C ARG A 125 10.63 4.23 -0.66
N TRP A 126 9.67 4.31 0.26
CA TRP A 126 8.29 4.55 -0.10
C TRP A 126 8.12 5.90 -0.80
N LEU A 127 8.73 6.95 -0.28
CA LEU A 127 8.72 8.28 -0.89
C LEU A 127 9.23 8.22 -2.34
N LEU A 128 10.37 7.57 -2.57
CA LEU A 128 10.93 7.41 -3.92
C LEU A 128 9.97 6.70 -4.88
N GLU A 129 9.37 5.58 -4.48
CA GLU A 129 8.42 4.85 -5.33
C GLU A 129 7.15 5.68 -5.60
N TYR A 130 6.70 6.44 -4.60
CA TYR A 130 5.56 7.33 -4.74
C TYR A 130 5.86 8.52 -5.68
N GLU A 131 7.03 9.14 -5.58
CA GLU A 131 7.46 10.22 -6.47
C GLU A 131 7.58 9.74 -7.92
N ILE A 132 8.12 8.54 -8.13
CA ILE A 132 8.17 7.90 -9.45
C ILE A 132 6.76 7.72 -10.01
N LEU A 133 5.83 7.19 -9.21
CA LEU A 133 4.44 7.04 -9.62
C LEU A 133 3.82 8.38 -10.00
N GLN A 134 3.98 9.42 -9.16
CA GLN A 134 3.42 10.75 -9.43
C GLN A 134 3.97 11.37 -10.72
N ALA A 135 5.27 11.24 -10.97
CA ALA A 135 5.89 11.71 -12.20
C ALA A 135 5.35 10.96 -13.44
N GLN A 136 5.20 9.64 -13.34
CA GLN A 136 4.64 8.82 -14.41
C GLN A 136 3.16 9.17 -14.69
N LEU A 137 2.36 9.37 -13.64
CA LEU A 137 0.94 9.74 -13.78
C LEU A 137 0.77 11.12 -14.44
N ARG A 138 1.68 12.07 -14.18
CA ARG A 138 1.68 13.39 -14.85
C ARG A 138 2.04 13.28 -16.34
N ALA A 139 2.92 12.35 -16.69
CA ALA A 139 3.36 12.11 -18.07
C ALA A 139 2.42 11.20 -18.87
N ALA A 140 1.53 10.47 -18.20
CA ALA A 140 0.61 9.54 -18.84
C ALA A 140 -0.40 10.25 -19.74
N THR A 141 -0.56 9.75 -20.96
CA THR A 141 -1.40 10.33 -22.00
C THR A 141 -2.81 9.73 -22.06
N SER A 142 -3.03 8.57 -21.43
CA SER A 142 -4.33 7.89 -21.40
C SER A 142 -4.69 7.40 -20.00
N ASP A 143 -5.97 7.19 -19.77
CA ASP A 143 -6.46 6.65 -18.50
C ASP A 143 -6.09 5.17 -18.31
N ASP A 144 -5.99 4.40 -19.39
CA ASP A 144 -5.54 3.01 -19.34
C ASP A 144 -4.08 2.92 -18.87
N GLU A 145 -3.22 3.82 -19.37
CA GLU A 145 -1.83 3.94 -18.92
C GLU A 145 -1.74 4.27 -17.42
N LYS A 146 -2.55 5.20 -16.93
CA LYS A 146 -2.62 5.55 -15.50
C LYS A 146 -3.03 4.35 -14.66
N VAL A 147 -4.01 3.58 -15.12
CA VAL A 147 -4.47 2.37 -14.42
C VAL A 147 -3.34 1.34 -14.31
N GLU A 148 -2.57 1.12 -15.38
CA GLU A 148 -1.45 0.19 -15.34
C GLU A 148 -0.32 0.66 -14.39
N LEU A 149 -0.01 1.95 -14.38
CA LEU A 149 0.97 2.54 -13.45
C LEU A 149 0.57 2.35 -11.99
N ILE A 150 -0.71 2.55 -11.67
CA ILE A 150 -1.24 2.32 -10.32
C ILE A 150 -1.16 0.83 -9.94
N LYS A 151 -1.46 -0.09 -10.85
CA LYS A 151 -1.32 -1.53 -10.60
C LYS A 151 0.14 -1.94 -10.33
N GLU A 152 1.11 -1.37 -11.04
CA GLU A 152 2.53 -1.62 -10.80
C GLU A 152 2.96 -1.12 -9.39
N TYR A 153 2.47 0.05 -8.99
CA TYR A 153 2.70 0.57 -7.64
C TYR A 153 2.08 -0.33 -6.56
N HIS A 154 0.83 -0.80 -6.76
CA HIS A 154 0.19 -1.75 -5.86
C HIS A 154 0.95 -3.08 -5.77
N LYS A 155 1.52 -3.58 -6.88
CA LYS A 155 2.39 -4.77 -6.82
C LYS A 155 3.59 -4.55 -5.92
N TRP A 156 4.19 -3.35 -5.94
CA TRP A 156 5.28 -2.99 -5.04
C TRP A 156 4.79 -2.96 -3.59
N GLU A 157 3.70 -2.25 -3.30
CA GLU A 157 3.08 -2.12 -1.98
C GLU A 157 2.77 -3.50 -1.36
N TRP A 158 2.11 -4.37 -2.11
CA TRP A 158 1.69 -5.69 -1.60
C TRP A 158 2.82 -6.69 -1.41
N ASN A 159 3.94 -6.50 -2.08
CA ASN A 159 5.12 -7.34 -1.91
C ASN A 159 6.14 -6.78 -0.91
N TYR A 160 5.86 -5.63 -0.32
CA TYR A 160 6.69 -5.07 0.72
C TYR A 160 6.66 -5.94 2.00
N PRO A 161 7.79 -6.28 2.66
CA PRO A 161 9.18 -5.95 2.37
C PRO A 161 9.93 -7.00 1.52
N CYS A 162 9.26 -8.02 0.97
CA CYS A 162 9.90 -9.14 0.25
C CYS A 162 10.70 -8.70 -0.98
N ASN A 163 10.35 -7.54 -1.56
CA ASN A 163 11.09 -6.91 -2.65
C ASN A 163 12.40 -6.22 -2.18
N LEU A 164 12.77 -6.33 -0.89
CA LEU A 164 14.01 -5.80 -0.31
C LEU A 164 15.21 -6.76 -0.40
N SER A 165 15.05 -7.92 -1.04
CA SER A 165 16.11 -8.94 -1.11
C SER A 165 17.40 -8.39 -1.73
N THR A 166 18.53 -8.76 -1.12
CA THR A 166 19.87 -8.20 -1.38
C THR A 166 20.46 -8.52 -2.75
N SER A 167 19.96 -9.53 -3.47
CA SER A 167 20.48 -9.91 -4.79
C SER A 167 20.11 -8.89 -5.88
N ASP A 168 19.16 -8.01 -5.62
CA ASP A 168 18.63 -7.07 -6.58
C ASP A 168 19.13 -5.63 -6.39
N LYS A 169 19.99 -5.39 -5.38
CA LYS A 169 20.48 -4.02 -5.07
C LYS A 169 21.19 -3.34 -6.24
N ALA A 170 21.99 -4.08 -7.01
CA ALA A 170 22.73 -3.51 -8.13
C ALA A 170 21.81 -3.20 -9.32
N ALA A 171 20.93 -4.11 -9.68
CA ALA A 171 19.95 -3.92 -10.74
C ALA A 171 18.93 -2.82 -10.38
N LYS A 172 18.49 -2.80 -9.11
CA LYS A 172 17.61 -1.75 -8.58
C LYS A 172 18.28 -0.37 -8.55
N LYS A 173 19.54 -0.30 -8.12
CA LYS A 173 20.33 0.94 -8.15
C LYS A 173 20.51 1.47 -9.58
N ALA A 174 20.76 0.58 -10.54
CA ALA A 174 20.87 0.95 -11.96
C ALA A 174 19.52 1.44 -12.52
N ARG A 175 18.39 0.79 -12.16
CA ARG A 175 17.04 1.20 -12.56
C ARG A 175 16.66 2.55 -11.96
N ILE A 176 16.94 2.77 -10.68
CA ILE A 176 16.72 4.04 -9.98
C ILE A 176 17.57 5.15 -10.63
N LYS A 177 18.85 4.89 -10.89
CA LYS A 177 19.74 5.87 -11.53
C LYS A 177 19.24 6.28 -12.91
N LYS A 178 18.83 5.30 -13.74
CA LYS A 178 18.24 5.57 -15.05
C LYS A 178 16.97 6.41 -14.93
N LYS A 179 16.13 6.13 -13.93
CA LYS A 179 14.88 6.87 -13.70
C LYS A 179 15.12 8.29 -13.21
N ILE A 180 16.11 8.51 -12.35
CA ILE A 180 16.54 9.85 -11.92
C ILE A 180 17.03 10.66 -13.14
N GLU A 181 17.81 10.05 -14.03
CA GLU A 181 18.28 10.70 -15.25
C GLU A 181 17.13 11.08 -16.21
N GLU A 182 16.10 10.21 -16.31
CA GLU A 182 14.88 10.50 -17.08
C GLU A 182 14.08 11.67 -16.47
N LEU A 183 13.90 11.65 -15.15
CA LEU A 183 13.18 12.72 -14.42
C LEU A 183 13.93 14.05 -14.45
N GLN A 184 15.25 14.03 -14.38
CA GLN A 184 16.09 15.21 -14.51
C GLN A 184 15.89 15.88 -15.88
N LYS A 185 15.89 15.08 -16.95
CA LYS A 185 15.63 15.60 -18.31
C LYS A 185 14.25 16.25 -18.43
N ILE A 186 13.23 15.67 -17.81
CA ILE A 186 11.87 16.24 -17.80
C ILE A 186 11.85 17.55 -17.01
N TYR A 187 12.54 17.61 -15.88
CA TYR A 187 12.66 18.80 -15.06
C TYR A 187 13.38 19.94 -15.82
N ASP A 188 14.53 19.61 -16.43
CA ASP A 188 15.32 20.58 -17.20
C ASP A 188 14.52 21.16 -18.40
N CYS A 189 13.68 20.33 -19.06
CA CYS A 189 12.79 20.80 -20.13
C CYS A 189 11.64 21.70 -19.62
N LEU A 190 11.25 21.62 -18.35
CA LEU A 190 10.20 22.46 -17.78
C LEU A 190 10.73 23.83 -17.33
N ASP A 191 12.02 23.93 -17.01
CA ASP A 191 12.67 25.19 -16.65
C ASP A 191 13.08 26.02 -17.89
N GLU A 192 13.10 25.41 -19.08
CA GLU A 192 13.40 26.10 -20.35
C GLU A 192 12.13 26.60 -21.10
N ALA A 193 10.93 26.33 -20.60
CA ALA A 193 9.64 26.71 -21.18
C ALA A 193 8.96 27.86 -20.43
#